data_c36ac536fab0a7334fa63ae6a3e0ae22
#
_entry.id   c36ac536fab0a7334fa63ae6a3e0ae22
#
_cell.length_a   1.000
_cell.length_b   1.000
_cell.length_c   1.000
_cell.angle_alpha   90.00
_cell.angle_beta   90.00
_cell.angle_gamma   90.00
#
_symmetry.space_group_name_H-M   'P 1'
#
loop_
_entity.id
_entity.type
_entity.pdbx_description
1 polymer ?
#
loop_
_entity_poly.entity_id
_entity_poly.type
_entity_poly.pdbx_seq_one_letter_code
_entity_poly.pdbx_strand_id
1 'polypeptide(L)'
;MSEPSEFQLRTPDSVAADPEAIEIIRMWWSKKEPVMSVKPAFNDPAQFGQLLAIAARHMAYGYAVRHGHNEKEAYNRILQGLSDTIKADNVQTVAEPTAPSGSVQ
;
A
#
# COMPACT_ATOMS: atom_id res chain seq x y z
N MET A 1 18.70 -9.84 15.31
CA MET A 1 17.63 -9.22 14.61
C MET A 1 16.41 -9.18 15.48
N SER A 2 15.77 -8.06 15.56
CA SER A 2 14.62 -7.96 16.43
C SER A 2 13.39 -8.48 15.77
N GLU A 3 12.45 -8.89 16.56
CA GLU A 3 11.20 -9.36 16.02
C GLU A 3 10.33 -8.17 15.67
N PRO A 4 9.46 -8.32 14.68
CA PRO A 4 8.54 -7.24 14.34
C PRO A 4 7.63 -6.97 15.53
N SER A 5 7.23 -5.74 15.70
CA SER A 5 6.25 -5.42 16.71
C SER A 5 4.90 -5.97 16.30
N GLU A 6 3.96 -5.99 17.24
CA GLU A 6 2.64 -6.49 16.93
C GLU A 6 1.94 -5.65 15.89
N PHE A 7 2.42 -4.44 15.66
CA PHE A 7 1.82 -3.57 14.66
C PHE A 7 2.53 -3.63 13.31
N GLN A 8 3.56 -4.44 13.21
CA GLN A 8 4.36 -4.50 11.99
C GLN A 8 4.05 -5.79 11.25
N LEU A 9 3.85 -5.70 9.95
CA LEU A 9 3.58 -6.88 9.14
C LEU A 9 4.86 -7.66 8.93
N ARG A 10 4.72 -8.98 8.83
CA ARG A 10 5.84 -9.86 8.54
C ARG A 10 6.18 -9.79 7.06
N THR A 11 7.46 -9.93 6.77
CA THR A 11 7.87 -10.13 5.39
C THR A 11 7.51 -11.56 4.98
N PRO A 12 6.82 -11.73 3.84
CA PRO A 12 6.50 -13.09 3.39
C PRO A 12 7.76 -13.91 3.14
N ASP A 13 7.68 -15.21 3.41
CA ASP A 13 8.82 -16.08 3.26
C ASP A 13 9.35 -16.08 1.83
N SER A 14 8.45 -16.02 0.85
CA SER A 14 8.89 -16.02 -0.54
C SER A 14 9.69 -14.76 -0.88
N VAL A 15 9.36 -13.65 -0.27
CA VAL A 15 10.11 -12.43 -0.49
C VAL A 15 11.45 -12.49 0.22
N ALA A 16 11.46 -13.01 1.44
CA ALA A 16 12.70 -13.12 2.19
C ALA A 16 13.70 -14.04 1.49
N ALA A 17 13.20 -15.00 0.74
CA ALA A 17 14.06 -15.95 0.02
C ALA A 17 14.49 -15.44 -1.35
N ASP A 18 13.97 -14.32 -1.80
CA ASP A 18 14.23 -13.82 -3.15
C ASP A 18 15.18 -12.63 -3.09
N PRO A 19 16.45 -12.84 -3.47
CA PRO A 19 17.41 -11.72 -3.39
C PRO A 19 17.11 -10.60 -4.39
N GLU A 20 16.22 -10.82 -5.34
CA GLU A 20 15.87 -9.80 -6.30
C GLU A 20 14.54 -9.13 -6.01
N ALA A 21 13.91 -9.48 -4.90
CA ALA A 21 12.65 -8.83 -4.54
C ALA A 21 12.91 -7.36 -4.23
N ILE A 22 11.99 -6.52 -4.66
CA ILE A 22 12.09 -5.08 -4.44
C ILE A 22 10.90 -4.64 -3.63
N GLU A 23 11.17 -3.93 -2.55
CA GLU A 23 10.10 -3.36 -1.76
C GLU A 23 9.68 -2.04 -2.41
N ILE A 24 8.42 -1.93 -2.76
CA ILE A 24 7.94 -0.81 -3.57
C ILE A 24 7.33 0.28 -2.72
N ILE A 25 6.64 -0.11 -1.65
CA ILE A 25 5.95 0.87 -0.83
C ILE A 25 5.84 0.33 0.59
N ARG A 26 6.00 1.22 1.55
CA ARG A 26 5.62 0.97 2.93
C ARG A 26 4.65 2.05 3.34
N MET A 27 3.58 1.67 3.98
CA MET A 27 2.56 2.63 4.36
C MET A 27 2.21 2.43 5.82
N TRP A 28 2.15 3.52 6.56
CA TRP A 28 1.79 3.49 7.99
C TRP A 28 0.65 4.44 8.25
N TRP A 29 -0.09 4.14 9.29
CA TRP A 29 -1.10 5.06 9.82
C TRP A 29 -0.53 5.61 11.10
N SER A 30 -0.10 6.86 11.10
CA SER A 30 0.61 7.45 12.23
C SER A 30 0.04 8.82 12.54
N LYS A 31 -0.32 9.04 13.78
CA LYS A 31 -0.91 10.30 14.23
C LYS A 31 -2.11 10.67 13.39
N LYS A 32 -2.90 9.66 13.07
CA LYS A 32 -4.14 9.80 12.29
C LYS A 32 -3.89 10.27 10.87
N GLU A 33 -2.72 10.00 10.34
CA GLU A 33 -2.38 10.36 8.97
C GLU A 33 -1.64 9.23 8.29
N PRO A 34 -1.77 9.12 6.98
CA PRO A 34 -0.97 8.14 6.25
C PRO A 34 0.44 8.68 6.06
N VAL A 35 1.41 7.82 6.29
CA VAL A 35 2.81 8.13 6.05
C VAL A 35 3.37 6.99 5.23
N MET A 36 4.15 7.29 4.21
CA MET A 36 4.63 6.20 3.38
C MET A 36 5.98 6.50 2.77
N SER A 37 6.71 5.43 2.52
CA SER A 37 7.94 5.47 1.76
C SER A 37 7.65 4.78 0.44
N VAL A 38 8.10 5.34 -0.66
CA VAL A 38 7.77 4.80 -1.97
C VAL A 38 9.02 4.66 -2.81
N LYS A 39 9.01 3.67 -3.69
CA LYS A 39 10.07 3.46 -4.64
C LYS A 39 9.46 3.31 -6.03
N PRO A 40 9.75 4.23 -6.95
CA PRO A 40 9.22 4.11 -8.30
C PRO A 40 10.02 3.06 -9.06
N ALA A 41 9.62 1.81 -8.91
CA ALA A 41 10.38 0.68 -9.41
C ALA A 41 10.09 0.32 -10.85
N PHE A 42 8.99 0.79 -11.42
CA PHE A 42 8.61 0.42 -12.77
C PHE A 42 8.83 1.58 -13.72
N ASN A 43 9.22 1.25 -14.96
CA ASN A 43 9.39 2.30 -15.95
C ASN A 43 8.07 2.95 -16.32
N ASP A 44 7.01 2.16 -16.37
CA ASP A 44 5.69 2.69 -16.71
C ASP A 44 4.87 2.84 -15.43
N PRO A 45 4.54 4.08 -15.05
CA PRO A 45 3.76 4.27 -13.82
C PRO A 45 2.42 3.54 -13.81
N ALA A 46 1.88 3.20 -14.97
CA ALA A 46 0.63 2.47 -15.01
C ALA A 46 0.72 1.12 -14.34
N GLN A 47 1.92 0.55 -14.30
CA GLN A 47 2.10 -0.72 -13.62
C GLN A 47 1.86 -0.60 -12.12
N PHE A 48 2.19 0.53 -11.54
CA PHE A 48 1.89 0.75 -10.14
C PHE A 48 0.39 0.83 -9.91
N GLY A 49 -0.35 1.43 -10.85
CA GLY A 49 -1.79 1.45 -10.76
C GLY A 49 -2.39 0.06 -10.76
N GLN A 50 -1.81 -0.83 -11.57
CA GLN A 50 -2.26 -2.22 -11.57
C GLN A 50 -2.01 -2.88 -10.23
N LEU A 51 -0.86 -2.61 -9.62
CA LEU A 51 -0.57 -3.15 -8.30
C LEU A 51 -1.55 -2.66 -7.26
N LEU A 52 -1.96 -1.40 -7.35
CA LEU A 52 -2.93 -0.88 -6.40
C LEU A 52 -4.26 -1.62 -6.51
N ALA A 53 -4.66 -1.97 -7.72
CA ALA A 53 -5.89 -2.74 -7.89
C ALA A 53 -5.78 -4.13 -7.27
N ILE A 54 -4.62 -4.75 -7.45
CA ILE A 54 -4.39 -6.07 -6.87
C ILE A 54 -4.35 -5.96 -5.35
N ALA A 55 -3.70 -4.93 -4.84
CA ALA A 55 -3.63 -4.71 -3.39
C ALA A 55 -5.03 -4.49 -2.81
N ALA A 56 -5.89 -3.80 -3.54
CA ALA A 56 -7.26 -3.57 -3.07
C ALA A 56 -8.00 -4.91 -2.92
N ARG A 57 -7.78 -5.84 -3.84
CA ARG A 57 -8.41 -7.15 -3.72
C ARG A 57 -7.90 -7.92 -2.52
N HIS A 58 -6.59 -7.88 -2.30
CA HIS A 58 -6.03 -8.56 -1.14
C HIS A 58 -6.54 -7.95 0.16
N MET A 59 -6.67 -6.63 0.19
CA MET A 59 -7.18 -5.96 1.38
C MET A 59 -8.63 -6.34 1.63
N ALA A 60 -9.44 -6.43 0.57
CA ALA A 60 -10.84 -6.83 0.71
C ALA A 60 -10.95 -8.23 1.29
N TYR A 61 -10.09 -9.13 0.85
CA TYR A 61 -10.06 -10.47 1.41
C TYR A 61 -9.71 -10.42 2.89
N GLY A 62 -8.76 -9.58 3.25
CA GLY A 62 -8.39 -9.43 4.66
C GLY A 62 -9.55 -8.95 5.50
N TYR A 63 -10.35 -8.02 4.99
CA TYR A 63 -11.53 -7.57 5.72
C TYR A 63 -12.54 -8.69 5.88
N ALA A 64 -12.70 -9.52 4.84
CA ALA A 64 -13.63 -10.63 4.95
C ALA A 64 -13.18 -11.63 6.00
N VAL A 65 -11.90 -11.95 6.01
CA VAL A 65 -11.39 -12.97 6.92
C VAL A 65 -11.32 -12.46 8.35
N ARG A 66 -10.89 -11.23 8.55
CA ARG A 66 -10.67 -10.73 9.91
C ARG A 66 -11.88 -10.10 10.55
N HIS A 67 -12.73 -9.47 9.75
CA HIS A 67 -13.84 -8.70 10.30
C HIS A 67 -15.20 -9.16 9.83
N GLY A 68 -15.26 -10.24 9.08
CA GLY A 68 -16.55 -10.81 8.66
C GLY A 68 -17.27 -10.02 7.59
N HIS A 69 -16.58 -9.12 6.91
CA HIS A 69 -17.21 -8.38 5.82
C HIS A 69 -17.49 -9.30 4.63
N ASN A 70 -18.45 -8.93 3.82
CA ASN A 70 -18.60 -9.55 2.52
C ASN A 70 -17.45 -9.06 1.65
N GLU A 71 -16.69 -9.97 1.05
CA GLU A 71 -15.48 -9.60 0.34
C GLU A 71 -15.76 -8.65 -0.82
N LYS A 72 -16.82 -8.94 -1.59
CA LYS A 72 -17.14 -8.09 -2.74
C LYS A 72 -17.55 -6.69 -2.30
N GLU A 73 -18.31 -6.60 -1.24
CA GLU A 73 -18.70 -5.29 -0.72
C GLU A 73 -17.51 -4.53 -0.18
N ALA A 74 -16.60 -5.23 0.49
CA ALA A 74 -15.39 -4.58 0.98
C ALA A 74 -14.57 -4.04 -0.18
N TYR A 75 -14.45 -4.82 -1.24
CA TYR A 75 -13.72 -4.37 -2.42
C TYR A 75 -14.37 -3.12 -3.02
N ASN A 76 -15.69 -3.15 -3.17
CA ASN A 76 -16.40 -2.00 -3.73
C ASN A 76 -16.24 -0.76 -2.86
N ARG A 77 -16.24 -0.93 -1.53
CA ARG A 77 -16.05 0.21 -0.63
C ARG A 77 -14.63 0.78 -0.75
N ILE A 78 -13.65 -0.09 -0.90
CA ILE A 78 -12.27 0.37 -1.10
C ILE A 78 -12.18 1.21 -2.37
N LEU A 79 -12.77 0.70 -3.46
CA LEU A 79 -12.75 1.45 -4.71
C LEU A 79 -13.52 2.76 -4.60
N GLN A 80 -14.60 2.77 -3.85
CA GLN A 80 -15.36 3.99 -3.66
C GLN A 80 -14.53 5.04 -2.94
N GLY A 81 -13.84 4.65 -1.89
CA GLY A 81 -12.98 5.58 -1.16
C GLY A 81 -11.88 6.13 -2.05
N LEU A 82 -11.29 5.28 -2.88
CA LEU A 82 -10.25 5.71 -3.80
C LEU A 82 -10.81 6.72 -4.80
N SER A 83 -11.94 6.39 -5.40
CA SER A 83 -12.56 7.26 -6.39
C SER A 83 -12.95 8.61 -5.80
N ASP A 84 -13.55 8.58 -4.62
CA ASP A 84 -13.98 9.83 -3.98
C ASP A 84 -12.80 10.74 -3.66
N THR A 85 -11.71 10.13 -3.21
CA THR A 85 -10.52 10.91 -2.87
C THR A 85 -9.90 11.53 -4.10
N ILE A 86 -9.85 10.78 -5.20
CA ILE A 86 -9.33 11.32 -6.45
C ILE A 86 -10.18 12.50 -6.94
N LYS A 87 -11.50 12.35 -6.82
CA LYS A 87 -12.40 13.38 -7.30
C LYS A 87 -12.39 14.64 -6.46
N ALA A 88 -11.98 14.51 -5.23
CA ALA A 88 -12.00 15.67 -4.34
C ALA A 88 -10.97 16.72 -4.73
N ASP A 89 -10.02 16.38 -5.60
CA ASP A 89 -9.07 17.37 -6.09
C ASP A 89 -8.23 18.01 -5.00
N ASN A 90 -8.15 17.38 -3.85
CA ASN A 90 -7.33 17.94 -2.78
C ASN A 90 -6.36 16.91 -2.25
N VAL A 91 -5.95 15.98 -3.08
CA VAL A 91 -4.99 14.98 -2.70
C VAL A 91 -3.62 15.64 -2.61
N GLN A 92 -2.94 15.45 -1.51
CA GLN A 92 -1.62 16.00 -1.30
C GLN A 92 -0.62 14.89 -1.15
N THR A 93 0.62 15.19 -1.51
CA THR A 93 1.69 14.24 -1.34
C THR A 93 1.99 14.09 0.13
N VAL A 94 1.93 12.85 0.61
CA VAL A 94 2.26 12.56 2.00
C VAL A 94 3.46 11.66 2.11
N ALA A 95 4.12 11.39 1.00
CA ALA A 95 5.32 10.57 1.01
C ALA A 95 6.48 11.38 1.57
N GLU A 96 7.24 10.76 2.43
CA GLU A 96 8.39 11.43 2.99
C GLU A 96 9.59 11.19 2.10
N PRO A 97 10.47 12.16 1.96
CA PRO A 97 11.65 12.00 1.12
C PRO A 97 12.62 11.08 1.81
N THR A 98 12.62 9.85 1.39
CA THR A 98 13.47 8.85 2.01
C THR A 98 14.76 8.66 1.27
N ALA A 99 14.86 9.15 0.06
CA ALA A 99 16.09 9.04 -0.68
C ALA A 99 16.13 10.20 -1.63
N PRO A 100 17.30 10.75 -1.83
CA PRO A 100 17.38 11.92 -2.69
C PRO A 100 16.89 11.63 -4.08
N SER A 101 17.24 10.51 -4.58
CA SER A 101 16.84 10.25 -5.92
C SER A 101 15.41 9.89 -6.01
N GLY A 102 14.87 9.43 -4.97
CA GLY A 102 13.55 8.97 -5.07
C GLY A 102 12.55 10.01 -5.00
N SER A 103 12.99 11.11 -4.72
CA SER A 103 12.06 12.06 -4.51
C SER A 103 11.44 12.49 -5.68
N VAL A 104 10.66 11.85 -6.14
CA VAL A 104 9.89 12.26 -7.14
C VAL A 104 8.69 12.80 -6.67
N GLN A 105 8.23 13.65 -7.09
CA GLN A 105 7.06 14.08 -6.57
C GLN A 105 6.10 14.52 -7.51
#